data_1f164a9886b978fe806b9cac17e80786
#
_entry.id   1f164a9886b978fe806b9cac17e80786
#
_cell.length_a   1.000
_cell.length_b   1.000
_cell.length_c   1.000
_cell.angle_alpha   90.00
_cell.angle_beta   90.00
_cell.angle_gamma   90.00
#
_symmetry.space_group_name_H-M   'P 1'
#
loop_
_entity.id
_entity.type
_entity.pdbx_description
1 polymer ?
#
loop_
_entity_poly.entity_id
_entity_poly.type
_entity_poly.pdbx_seq_one_letter_code
_entity_poly.pdbx_strand_id
1 'polypeptide(L)'
;DGQNYYSSRYDGRYNSSFMIGKEFEINGRNMLQFSFRNLVYGGQWYASPDDEITARTREYYPDPLQANNRQVDAYWRSDIRISYRKNNPGNAWMIALDVQNMFNIENPRFEIWNIQANAYDWRNQAGIIPVISYQVDF
;
A
#
# COMPACT_ATOMS: atom_id res chain seq x y z
N ASP A 1 40.91 -3.17 -1.05
CA ASP A 1 39.78 -2.37 -0.55
C ASP A 1 38.51 -3.13 -0.85
N GLY A 2 37.98 -3.88 0.15
CA GLY A 2 36.69 -4.56 0.04
C GLY A 2 35.58 -3.54 0.06
N GLN A 3 35.09 -3.12 -1.10
CA GLN A 3 33.86 -2.33 -1.18
C GLN A 3 32.69 -3.24 -0.80
N ASN A 4 32.15 -3.06 0.39
CA ASN A 4 30.90 -3.67 0.77
C ASN A 4 29.76 -2.93 0.03
N TYR A 5 29.16 -3.59 -0.94
CA TYR A 5 27.97 -3.08 -1.60
C TYR A 5 26.74 -3.39 -0.76
N TYR A 6 26.05 -2.35 -0.31
CA TYR A 6 24.76 -2.47 0.37
C TYR A 6 23.63 -2.12 -0.60
N SER A 7 22.53 -2.85 -0.54
CA SER A 7 21.32 -2.48 -1.28
C SER A 7 20.83 -1.11 -0.79
N SER A 8 20.37 -0.28 -1.71
CA SER A 8 19.67 0.94 -1.32
C SER A 8 18.38 0.57 -0.58
N ARG A 9 18.00 1.36 0.42
CA ARG A 9 16.75 1.15 1.16
C ARG A 9 15.53 0.98 0.25
N TYR A 10 15.50 1.71 -0.87
CA TYR A 10 14.39 1.73 -1.82
C TYR A 10 14.59 0.83 -3.03
N ASP A 11 15.61 -0.03 -3.03
CA ASP A 11 15.81 -1.03 -4.08
C ASP A 11 14.84 -2.19 -3.89
N GLY A 12 13.60 -1.99 -4.30
CA GLY A 12 12.57 -3.04 -4.30
C GLY A 12 12.75 -4.08 -5.42
N ARG A 13 13.75 -3.92 -6.31
CA ARG A 13 14.04 -4.77 -7.46
C ARG A 13 12.98 -4.81 -8.55
N TYR A 14 11.71 -4.70 -8.20
CA TYR A 14 10.61 -4.68 -9.17
C TYR A 14 9.45 -3.82 -8.67
N ASN A 15 8.73 -3.27 -9.63
CA ASN A 15 7.47 -2.57 -9.42
C ASN A 15 6.55 -2.88 -10.60
N SER A 16 5.37 -3.39 -10.33
CA SER A 16 4.37 -3.72 -11.32
C SER A 16 3.03 -3.13 -10.93
N SER A 17 2.37 -2.48 -11.89
CA SER A 17 0.99 -2.07 -11.75
C SER A 17 0.17 -2.52 -12.96
N PHE A 18 -0.99 -3.05 -12.69
CA PHE A 18 -1.97 -3.44 -13.69
C PHE A 18 -3.30 -2.75 -13.39
N MET A 19 -3.93 -2.21 -14.42
CA MET A 19 -5.27 -1.61 -14.30
C MET A 19 -6.13 -2.04 -15.47
N ILE A 20 -7.37 -2.42 -15.18
CA ILE A 20 -8.40 -2.71 -16.17
C ILE A 20 -9.68 -1.99 -15.76
N GLY A 21 -10.41 -1.47 -16.74
CA GLY A 21 -11.69 -0.82 -16.51
C GLY A 21 -12.65 -1.07 -17.66
N LYS A 22 -13.93 -1.01 -17.33
CA LYS A 22 -15.03 -1.10 -18.30
C LYS A 22 -16.09 -0.07 -17.99
N GLU A 23 -16.50 0.65 -19.03
CA GLU A 23 -17.61 1.59 -18.99
C GLU A 23 -18.82 1.03 -19.72
N PHE A 24 -19.99 1.25 -19.16
CA PHE A 24 -21.27 0.89 -19.72
C PHE A 24 -22.13 2.13 -19.84
N GLU A 25 -22.55 2.44 -21.04
CA GLU A 25 -23.53 3.48 -21.28
C GLU A 25 -24.93 3.00 -20.91
N ILE A 26 -25.64 3.78 -20.11
CA ILE A 26 -27.00 3.49 -19.67
C ILE A 26 -27.92 4.58 -20.23
N ASN A 27 -28.95 4.16 -20.98
CA ASN A 27 -29.96 5.07 -21.57
C ASN A 27 -29.38 6.24 -22.39
N GLY A 28 -28.28 6.01 -23.12
CA GLY A 28 -27.68 6.99 -24.03
C GLY A 28 -27.06 8.24 -23.36
N ARG A 29 -26.99 8.30 -22.02
CA ARG A 29 -26.51 9.48 -21.28
C ARG A 29 -25.74 9.17 -20.00
N ASN A 30 -26.15 8.13 -19.31
CA ASN A 30 -25.56 7.80 -18.00
C ASN A 30 -24.47 6.77 -18.19
N MET A 31 -23.45 6.83 -17.32
CA MET A 31 -22.30 5.94 -17.39
C MET A 31 -22.16 5.15 -16.08
N LEU A 32 -22.01 3.85 -16.19
CA LEU A 32 -21.59 2.98 -15.09
C LEU A 32 -20.19 2.49 -15.40
N GLN A 33 -19.26 2.73 -14.51
CA GLN A 33 -17.85 2.34 -14.67
C GLN A 33 -17.43 1.39 -13.57
N PHE A 34 -16.71 0.35 -13.98
CA PHE A 34 -15.97 -0.53 -13.08
C PHE A 34 -14.51 -0.44 -13.43
N SER A 35 -13.66 -0.35 -12.42
CA SER A 35 -12.22 -0.48 -12.59
C SER A 35 -11.60 -1.29 -11.48
N PHE A 36 -10.57 -2.05 -11.84
CA PHE A 36 -9.75 -2.84 -10.93
C PHE A 36 -8.30 -2.42 -11.14
N ARG A 37 -7.56 -2.25 -10.05
CA ARG A 37 -6.13 -1.97 -10.06
C ARG A 37 -5.42 -2.95 -9.14
N ASN A 38 -4.30 -3.48 -9.61
CA ASN A 38 -3.40 -4.29 -8.81
C ASN A 38 -2.02 -3.64 -8.80
N LEU A 39 -1.41 -3.59 -7.62
CA LEU A 39 -0.08 -3.05 -7.38
C LEU A 39 0.74 -4.11 -6.66
N VAL A 40 1.93 -4.39 -7.19
CA VAL A 40 2.92 -5.28 -6.57
C VAL A 40 4.29 -4.65 -6.69
N TYR A 41 5.01 -4.52 -5.59
CA TYR A 41 6.41 -4.10 -5.62
C TYR A 41 7.20 -4.76 -4.51
N GLY A 42 8.50 -4.92 -4.74
CA GLY A 42 9.40 -5.54 -3.77
C GLY A 42 9.56 -4.67 -2.52
N GLY A 43 9.75 -5.31 -1.40
CA GLY A 43 9.86 -4.66 -0.10
C GLY A 43 11.10 -3.78 0.02
N GLN A 44 11.06 -2.84 0.94
CA GLN A 44 12.20 -1.98 1.28
C GLN A 44 13.25 -2.76 2.07
N TRP A 45 14.51 -2.36 1.93
CA TRP A 45 15.60 -2.89 2.73
C TRP A 45 15.70 -2.13 4.05
N TYR A 46 16.08 -2.84 5.11
CA TYR A 46 16.30 -2.27 6.43
C TYR A 46 17.47 -2.96 7.14
N ALA A 47 18.00 -2.33 8.19
CA ALA A 47 19.05 -2.91 9.01
C ALA A 47 18.45 -3.91 10.02
N SER A 48 19.14 -5.01 10.29
CA SER A 48 18.81 -5.86 11.43
C SER A 48 18.88 -5.06 12.73
N PRO A 49 18.10 -5.40 13.76
CA PRO A 49 18.21 -4.76 15.05
C PRO A 49 19.52 -5.13 15.77
N ASP A 50 20.00 -4.23 16.59
CA ASP A 50 20.97 -4.52 17.65
C ASP A 50 20.17 -5.02 18.86
N ASP A 51 20.25 -6.33 19.12
CA ASP A 51 19.43 -6.98 20.15
C ASP A 51 19.78 -6.48 21.57
N GLU A 52 21.06 -6.18 21.85
CA GLU A 52 21.49 -5.71 23.15
C GLU A 52 20.96 -4.30 23.45
N ILE A 53 21.13 -3.39 22.49
CA ILE A 53 20.64 -2.01 22.64
C ILE A 53 19.11 -2.00 22.65
N THR A 54 18.45 -2.76 21.76
CA THR A 54 16.98 -2.87 21.69
C THR A 54 16.39 -3.38 23.01
N ALA A 55 16.95 -4.44 23.60
CA ALA A 55 16.49 -4.97 24.88
C ALA A 55 16.65 -3.95 26.02
N ARG A 56 17.74 -3.18 26.03
CA ARG A 56 18.04 -2.16 27.04
C ARG A 56 17.14 -0.93 26.91
N THR A 57 16.94 -0.44 25.67
CA THR A 57 16.14 0.78 25.40
C THR A 57 14.66 0.51 25.30
N ARG A 58 14.26 -0.75 25.02
CA ARG A 58 12.90 -1.19 24.70
C ARG A 58 12.33 -0.50 23.46
N GLU A 59 13.22 -0.12 22.55
CA GLU A 59 12.89 0.48 21.27
C GLU A 59 13.70 -0.24 20.18
N TYR A 60 13.14 -0.39 18.98
CA TYR A 60 13.86 -0.95 17.85
C TYR A 60 15.07 -0.09 17.52
N TYR A 61 16.28 -0.63 17.71
CA TYR A 61 17.52 0.05 17.39
C TYR A 61 18.22 -0.65 16.23
N PRO A 62 18.34 -0.01 15.04
CA PRO A 62 19.00 -0.62 13.90
C PRO A 62 20.51 -0.75 14.14
N ASP A 63 21.09 -1.93 13.85
CA ASP A 63 22.54 -2.12 13.89
C ASP A 63 23.22 -1.35 12.75
N PRO A 64 24.06 -0.34 13.03
CA PRO A 64 24.72 0.44 11.99
C PRO A 64 25.73 -0.37 11.17
N LEU A 65 26.20 -1.50 11.67
CA LEU A 65 27.12 -2.39 10.97
C LEU A 65 26.41 -3.33 10.00
N GLN A 66 25.08 -3.47 10.12
CA GLN A 66 24.24 -4.34 9.30
C GLN A 66 23.21 -3.54 8.48
N ALA A 67 23.65 -2.41 7.92
CA ALA A 67 22.79 -1.56 7.12
C ALA A 67 22.21 -2.31 5.92
N ASN A 68 20.87 -2.23 5.75
CA ASN A 68 20.13 -2.78 4.60
C ASN A 68 20.42 -4.27 4.30
N ASN A 69 20.55 -5.10 5.33
CA ASN A 69 20.82 -6.53 5.20
C ASN A 69 19.55 -7.41 5.21
N ARG A 70 18.40 -6.82 5.58
CA ARG A 70 17.08 -7.49 5.56
C ARG A 70 16.14 -6.76 4.60
N GLN A 71 15.22 -7.50 4.01
CA GLN A 71 14.20 -6.95 3.11
C GLN A 71 12.82 -7.26 3.68
N VAL A 72 11.95 -6.26 3.72
CA VAL A 72 10.52 -6.41 4.04
C VAL A 72 9.85 -7.25 2.95
N ASP A 73 8.81 -7.98 3.30
CA ASP A 73 8.00 -8.72 2.32
C ASP A 73 7.44 -7.80 1.23
N ALA A 74 7.20 -8.38 0.07
CA ALA A 74 6.65 -7.64 -1.06
C ALA A 74 5.29 -7.02 -0.71
N TYR A 75 5.12 -5.78 -1.14
CA TYR A 75 3.85 -5.09 -1.04
C TYR A 75 2.90 -5.57 -2.13
N TRP A 76 1.67 -5.89 -1.74
CA TRP A 76 0.60 -6.23 -2.67
C TRP A 76 -0.70 -5.53 -2.27
N ARG A 77 -1.33 -4.83 -3.23
CA ARG A 77 -2.62 -4.19 -3.02
C ARG A 77 -3.48 -4.31 -4.27
N SER A 78 -4.73 -4.66 -4.06
CA SER A 78 -5.76 -4.66 -5.10
C SER A 78 -6.87 -3.70 -4.71
N ASP A 79 -7.25 -2.84 -5.64
CA ASP A 79 -8.27 -1.82 -5.46
C ASP A 79 -9.39 -2.04 -6.49
N ILE A 80 -10.62 -1.76 -6.09
CA ILE A 80 -11.77 -1.71 -6.99
C ILE A 80 -12.47 -0.36 -6.88
N ARG A 81 -12.92 0.15 -8.01
CA ARG A 81 -13.77 1.34 -8.08
C ARG A 81 -15.01 1.05 -8.88
N ILE A 82 -16.16 1.45 -8.36
CA ILE A 82 -17.45 1.45 -9.04
C ILE A 82 -17.95 2.88 -9.02
N SER A 83 -18.29 3.46 -10.18
CA SER A 83 -18.86 4.79 -10.25
C SER A 83 -20.07 4.82 -11.18
N TYR A 84 -21.04 5.65 -10.80
CA TYR A 84 -22.19 5.95 -11.61
C TYR A 84 -22.27 7.45 -11.84
N ARG A 85 -22.28 7.83 -13.13
CA ARG A 85 -22.43 9.21 -13.57
C ARG A 85 -23.78 9.39 -14.27
N LYS A 86 -24.54 10.38 -13.82
CA LYS A 86 -25.78 10.81 -14.48
C LYS A 86 -25.56 12.16 -15.14
N ASN A 87 -25.80 12.22 -16.45
CA ASN A 87 -25.72 13.43 -17.21
C ASN A 87 -27.13 13.96 -17.49
N ASN A 88 -27.45 15.18 -17.05
CA ASN A 88 -28.67 15.89 -17.34
C ASN A 88 -28.38 17.09 -18.27
N PRO A 89 -29.39 17.66 -18.96
CA PRO A 89 -29.22 18.92 -19.63
C PRO A 89 -28.84 20.03 -18.63
N GLY A 90 -27.60 20.54 -18.72
CA GLY A 90 -27.11 21.65 -17.90
C GLY A 90 -26.36 21.27 -16.62
N ASN A 91 -26.42 20.03 -16.15
CA ASN A 91 -25.59 19.57 -15.03
C ASN A 91 -25.29 18.07 -15.13
N ALA A 92 -24.26 17.63 -14.40
CA ALA A 92 -23.99 16.20 -14.21
C ALA A 92 -23.62 15.93 -12.76
N TRP A 93 -23.85 14.70 -12.31
CA TRP A 93 -23.34 14.26 -11.01
C TRP A 93 -22.81 12.84 -11.11
N MET A 94 -21.88 12.54 -10.23
CA MET A 94 -21.25 11.23 -10.12
C MET A 94 -21.18 10.83 -8.65
N ILE A 95 -21.52 9.58 -8.39
CA ILE A 95 -21.22 8.91 -7.12
C ILE A 95 -20.23 7.78 -7.40
N ALA A 96 -19.22 7.62 -6.56
CA ALA A 96 -18.29 6.53 -6.68
C ALA A 96 -17.98 5.90 -5.32
N LEU A 97 -17.76 4.58 -5.35
CA LEU A 97 -17.24 3.79 -4.25
C LEU A 97 -15.88 3.26 -4.68
N ASP A 98 -14.85 3.64 -3.96
CA ASP A 98 -13.49 3.11 -4.06
C ASP A 98 -13.22 2.20 -2.86
N VAL A 99 -12.79 0.98 -3.08
CA VAL A 99 -12.35 0.08 -2.03
C VAL A 99 -10.88 -0.22 -2.26
N GLN A 100 -10.00 0.40 -1.45
CA GLN A 100 -8.57 0.13 -1.48
C GLN A 100 -8.25 -1.10 -0.65
N ASN A 101 -7.26 -1.85 -1.10
CA ASN A 101 -6.84 -3.11 -0.46
C ASN A 101 -8.03 -4.06 -0.22
N MET A 102 -8.80 -4.34 -1.28
CA MET A 102 -10.05 -5.10 -1.21
C MET A 102 -9.89 -6.51 -0.62
N PHE A 103 -8.70 -7.09 -0.68
CA PHE A 103 -8.38 -8.40 -0.09
C PHE A 103 -7.87 -8.31 1.34
N ASN A 104 -7.81 -7.10 1.93
CA ASN A 104 -7.32 -6.85 3.29
C ASN A 104 -5.92 -7.45 3.54
N ILE A 105 -5.01 -7.31 2.57
CA ILE A 105 -3.64 -7.80 2.71
C ILE A 105 -2.92 -6.98 3.77
N GLU A 106 -2.34 -7.66 4.75
CA GLU A 106 -1.50 -7.05 5.77
C GLU A 106 -0.09 -6.82 5.24
N ASN A 107 0.13 -5.66 4.63
CA ASN A 107 1.43 -5.29 4.10
C ASN A 107 2.34 -4.78 5.23
N PRO A 108 3.46 -5.45 5.54
CA PRO A 108 4.37 -5.01 6.58
C PRO A 108 5.03 -3.70 6.17
N ARG A 109 5.23 -2.79 7.13
CA ARG A 109 5.82 -1.47 6.91
C ARG A 109 7.17 -1.32 7.57
N PHE A 110 7.25 -1.64 8.84
CA PHE A 110 8.48 -1.61 9.62
C PHE A 110 8.36 -2.49 10.87
N GLU A 111 9.49 -2.99 11.32
CA GLU A 111 9.63 -3.79 12.53
C GLU A 111 9.72 -2.88 13.76
N ILE A 112 9.11 -3.30 14.86
CA ILE A 112 9.13 -2.61 16.16
C ILE A 112 9.49 -3.59 17.26
N TRP A 113 9.92 -3.06 18.40
CA TRP A 113 9.99 -3.84 19.64
C TRP A 113 8.65 -3.77 20.38
N ASN A 114 7.99 -4.91 20.55
CA ASN A 114 6.79 -5.04 21.36
C ASN A 114 7.16 -5.29 22.81
N ILE A 115 6.99 -4.28 23.67
CA ILE A 115 7.37 -4.33 25.08
C ILE A 115 6.56 -5.39 25.84
N GLN A 116 5.28 -5.59 25.51
CA GLN A 116 4.40 -6.52 26.18
C GLN A 116 4.75 -7.97 25.86
N ALA A 117 5.04 -8.24 24.60
CA ALA A 117 5.45 -9.56 24.13
C ALA A 117 6.93 -9.85 24.37
N ASN A 118 7.74 -8.82 24.68
CA ASN A 118 9.21 -8.89 24.77
C ASN A 118 9.82 -9.53 23.51
N ALA A 119 9.34 -9.09 22.34
CA ALA A 119 9.68 -9.64 21.03
C ALA A 119 9.57 -8.58 19.92
N TYR A 120 10.18 -8.88 18.78
CA TYR A 120 9.95 -8.07 17.57
C TYR A 120 8.55 -8.34 17.00
N ASP A 121 7.94 -7.29 16.46
CA ASP A 121 6.61 -7.33 15.88
C ASP A 121 6.56 -6.39 14.65
N TRP A 122 5.59 -6.60 13.77
CA TRP A 122 5.44 -5.79 12.57
C TRP A 122 4.33 -4.76 12.72
N ARG A 123 4.62 -3.53 12.29
CA ARG A 123 3.58 -2.55 12.01
C ARG A 123 3.17 -2.66 10.55
N ASN A 124 1.93 -3.05 10.33
CA ASN A 124 1.36 -3.18 9.01
C ASN A 124 0.79 -1.86 8.50
N GLN A 125 0.66 -1.74 7.20
CA GLN A 125 -0.08 -0.65 6.57
C GLN A 125 -1.59 -0.83 6.81
N ALA A 126 -2.37 0.21 6.48
CA ALA A 126 -3.82 0.13 6.60
C ALA A 126 -4.39 -1.03 5.76
N GLY A 127 -5.33 -1.76 6.34
CA GLY A 127 -6.08 -2.82 5.67
C GLY A 127 -7.05 -2.27 4.63
N ILE A 128 -8.24 -2.83 4.58
CA ILE A 128 -9.30 -2.37 3.65
C ILE A 128 -9.76 -0.95 3.98
N ILE A 129 -9.81 -0.07 2.97
CA ILE A 129 -10.25 1.32 3.10
C ILE A 129 -11.35 1.60 2.07
N PRO A 130 -12.63 1.64 2.46
CA PRO A 130 -13.70 2.11 1.61
C PRO A 130 -13.76 3.64 1.61
N VAL A 131 -13.94 4.24 0.43
CA VAL A 131 -14.09 5.69 0.23
C VAL A 131 -15.30 5.92 -0.67
N ILE A 132 -16.23 6.74 -0.21
CA ILE A 132 -17.37 7.19 -1.02
C ILE A 132 -17.09 8.63 -1.46
N SER A 133 -17.27 8.93 -2.73
CA SER A 133 -17.14 10.27 -3.30
C SER A 133 -18.40 10.65 -4.06
N TYR A 134 -18.74 11.94 -3.98
CA TYR A 134 -19.82 12.57 -4.72
C TYR A 134 -19.32 13.84 -5.40
N GLN A 135 -19.60 13.99 -6.68
CA GLN A 135 -19.18 15.13 -7.50
C GLN A 135 -20.38 15.69 -8.24
N VAL A 136 -20.45 17.00 -8.35
CA VAL A 136 -21.45 17.72 -9.16
C VAL A 136 -20.72 18.67 -10.10
N ASP A 137 -21.08 18.62 -11.37
CA ASP A 137 -20.61 19.53 -12.43
C ASP A 137 -21.80 20.39 -12.87
N PHE A 138 -21.62 21.72 -12.89
CA PHE A 138 -22.65 22.71 -13.23
C PHE A 138 -22.40 23.34 -14.62
#